data_ed04c48f3876be1265fdb1715aaf3de0
#
_entry.id   ed04c48f3876be1265fdb1715aaf3de0
#
_cell.length_a   1.000
_cell.length_b   1.000
_cell.length_c   1.000
_cell.angle_alpha   90.00
_cell.angle_beta   90.00
_cell.angle_gamma   90.00
#
_symmetry.space_group_name_H-M   'P 1'
#
loop_
_entity.id
_entity.type
_entity.pdbx_description
1 polymer ?
#
loop_
_entity_poly.entity_id
_entity_poly.type
_entity_poly.pdbx_seq_one_letter_code
_entity_poly.pdbx_strand_id
1 'polypeptide(L)'
;IMGLFMGALADKVNRSKLIAFGVVLWSIFTMASGAAKGFITLALPRMFIGVGESILTPTSMSLLGDNFPSKRMGFAAGFYYLGVPLGVAVSLLLVGFVADIKSPIFLQGLLGETIGWRGCFYMLGVLGVILGLSMLLFKDKRGTEIVTSSISEEEKLTFSGAMKILANALRNSPALTLTISGGVFYHIVLGAAAFEQIWLVEERGFDRSVIAQISGVIAVFAGLAGVLFGGLVSDWWLEKTNQGRPIFLFWLSLILLPIGVMYRFVEPTTIIFWVGVVIGYFQLGCFYGPTFSTVQELVPEKIRATVVAFYILCINLIGLTVGSLGAGILVDLTKGVFEEPYTWSLLIFGFIGALEIPCFYIAGVRYAKDKANLETAV
;
A
#
# COMPACT_ATOMS: atom_id res chain seq x y z
N ILE A 1 12.88 2.01 -7.14
CA ILE A 1 14.31 1.81 -7.52
C ILE A 1 15.16 1.61 -6.27
N MET A 2 15.10 2.52 -5.27
CA MET A 2 15.90 2.42 -4.04
C MET A 2 15.67 1.11 -3.27
N GLY A 3 14.47 0.55 -3.24
CA GLY A 3 14.17 -0.70 -2.52
C GLY A 3 15.01 -1.91 -2.96
N LEU A 4 15.40 -1.98 -4.23
CA LEU A 4 16.29 -3.04 -4.74
C LEU A 4 17.72 -2.92 -4.18
N PHE A 5 18.22 -1.68 -4.06
CA PHE A 5 19.53 -1.42 -3.46
C PHE A 5 19.52 -1.64 -1.95
N MET A 6 18.42 -1.26 -1.29
CA MET A 6 18.26 -1.40 0.16
C MET A 6 18.11 -2.87 0.58
N GLY A 7 17.49 -3.72 -0.24
CA GLY A 7 17.47 -5.17 -0.03
C GLY A 7 18.87 -5.77 0.01
N ALA A 8 19.72 -5.43 -0.96
CA ALA A 8 21.11 -5.87 -0.99
C ALA A 8 21.96 -5.30 0.18
N LEU A 9 21.63 -4.10 0.66
CA LEU A 9 22.26 -3.50 1.83
C LEU A 9 21.85 -4.21 3.12
N ALA A 10 20.56 -4.59 3.24
CA ALA A 10 20.02 -5.29 4.39
C ALA A 10 20.73 -6.62 4.67
N ASP A 11 21.27 -7.27 3.63
CA ASP A 11 22.05 -8.51 3.77
C ASP A 11 23.44 -8.30 4.36
N LYS A 12 23.97 -7.06 4.34
CA LYS A 12 25.35 -6.73 4.74
C LYS A 12 25.45 -5.99 6.08
N VAL A 13 24.34 -5.49 6.61
CA VAL A 13 24.31 -4.66 7.82
C VAL A 13 23.34 -5.20 8.85
N ASN A 14 23.45 -4.70 10.09
CA ASN A 14 22.48 -5.01 11.14
C ASN A 14 21.11 -4.46 10.76
N ARG A 15 20.16 -5.36 10.56
CA ARG A 15 18.81 -5.04 10.03
C ARG A 15 18.01 -4.17 10.98
N SER A 16 18.11 -4.39 12.31
CA SER A 16 17.42 -3.54 13.29
C SER A 16 17.91 -2.10 13.24
N LYS A 17 19.22 -1.89 13.08
CA LYS A 17 19.79 -0.54 12.91
C LYS A 17 19.39 0.08 11.58
N LEU A 18 19.33 -0.70 10.51
CA LEU A 18 18.91 -0.22 9.19
C LEU A 18 17.43 0.19 9.19
N ILE A 19 16.55 -0.60 9.82
CA ILE A 19 15.13 -0.25 10.01
C ILE A 19 15.03 1.02 10.86
N ALA A 20 15.73 1.10 12.00
CA ALA A 20 15.74 2.28 12.84
C ALA A 20 16.13 3.54 12.06
N PHE A 21 17.20 3.46 11.27
CA PHE A 21 17.64 4.56 10.40
C PHE A 21 16.57 4.97 9.39
N GLY A 22 15.97 4.00 8.67
CA GLY A 22 14.91 4.27 7.69
C GLY A 22 13.70 4.94 8.32
N VAL A 23 13.21 4.41 9.47
CA VAL A 23 12.05 4.95 10.17
C VAL A 23 12.33 6.35 10.72
N VAL A 24 13.48 6.61 11.33
CA VAL A 24 13.87 7.93 11.81
C VAL A 24 14.01 8.92 10.66
N LEU A 25 14.63 8.50 9.54
CA LEU A 25 14.81 9.33 8.36
C LEU A 25 13.47 9.80 7.80
N TRP A 26 12.54 8.88 7.50
CA TRP A 26 11.23 9.29 6.97
C TRP A 26 10.42 10.12 7.97
N SER A 27 10.56 9.84 9.28
CA SER A 27 9.86 10.59 10.34
C SER A 27 10.32 12.04 10.42
N ILE A 28 11.63 12.28 10.28
CA ILE A 28 12.19 13.65 10.19
C ILE A 28 11.63 14.37 8.97
N PHE A 29 11.59 13.72 7.81
CA PHE A 29 11.04 14.32 6.59
C PHE A 29 9.51 14.46 6.65
N THR A 30 8.81 13.62 7.41
CA THR A 30 7.40 13.82 7.74
C THR A 30 7.20 15.11 8.53
N MET A 31 7.99 15.36 9.57
CA MET A 31 7.96 16.63 10.29
C MET A 31 8.32 17.82 9.39
N ALA A 32 9.34 17.67 8.53
CA ALA A 32 9.71 18.70 7.57
C ALA A 32 8.58 19.03 6.59
N SER A 33 7.74 18.04 6.23
CA SER A 33 6.52 18.26 5.43
C SER A 33 5.51 19.15 6.18
N GLY A 34 5.42 19.01 7.50
CA GLY A 34 4.59 19.89 8.36
C GLY A 34 5.04 21.36 8.36
N ALA A 35 6.34 21.62 8.16
CA ALA A 35 6.91 22.96 8.06
C ALA A 35 6.75 23.63 6.69
N ALA A 36 6.19 22.92 5.70
CA ALA A 36 6.12 23.40 4.32
C ALA A 36 5.27 24.67 4.16
N LYS A 37 5.81 25.63 3.41
CA LYS A 37 5.12 26.90 3.08
C LYS A 37 4.69 27.01 1.61
N GLY A 38 5.02 26.02 0.78
CA GLY A 38 4.69 25.99 -0.64
C GLY A 38 4.97 24.63 -1.25
N PHE A 39 4.66 24.49 -2.55
CA PHE A 39 4.75 23.22 -3.25
C PHE A 39 6.14 22.56 -3.15
N ILE A 40 7.22 23.29 -3.46
CA ILE A 40 8.59 22.75 -3.45
C ILE A 40 8.99 22.32 -2.04
N THR A 41 8.69 23.14 -1.03
CA THR A 41 9.02 22.84 0.38
C THR A 41 8.20 21.67 0.94
N LEU A 42 7.07 21.32 0.33
CA LEU A 42 6.30 20.11 0.62
C LEU A 42 6.81 18.90 -0.19
N ALA A 43 7.10 19.09 -1.48
CA ALA A 43 7.48 18.00 -2.38
C ALA A 43 8.85 17.40 -2.03
N LEU A 44 9.86 18.25 -1.72
CA LEU A 44 11.21 17.77 -1.39
C LEU A 44 11.25 16.80 -0.20
N PRO A 45 10.70 17.12 0.98
CA PRO A 45 10.66 16.16 2.08
C PRO A 45 9.95 14.86 1.72
N ARG A 46 8.87 14.91 0.96
CA ARG A 46 8.13 13.72 0.52
C ARG A 46 8.95 12.79 -0.39
N MET A 47 9.84 13.33 -1.21
CA MET A 47 10.78 12.51 -1.98
C MET A 47 11.72 11.71 -1.07
N PHE A 48 12.22 12.31 0.01
CA PHE A 48 13.11 11.64 0.96
C PHE A 48 12.37 10.67 1.89
N ILE A 49 11.08 10.88 2.18
CA ILE A 49 10.23 9.88 2.85
C ILE A 49 10.30 8.55 2.11
N GLY A 50 10.13 8.57 0.76
CA GLY A 50 10.21 7.36 -0.07
C GLY A 50 11.57 6.62 0.02
N VAL A 51 12.66 7.31 0.30
CA VAL A 51 13.98 6.68 0.55
C VAL A 51 13.93 5.87 1.86
N GLY A 52 13.42 6.47 2.95
CA GLY A 52 13.28 5.79 4.23
C GLY A 52 12.32 4.58 4.16
N GLU A 53 11.17 4.76 3.52
CA GLU A 53 10.18 3.68 3.33
C GLU A 53 10.71 2.50 2.53
N SER A 54 11.57 2.75 1.53
CA SER A 54 12.16 1.71 0.68
C SER A 54 13.03 0.71 1.44
N ILE A 55 13.50 1.07 2.63
CA ILE A 55 14.31 0.23 3.52
C ILE A 55 13.44 -0.77 4.27
N LEU A 56 12.23 -0.37 4.67
CA LEU A 56 11.45 -1.10 5.68
C LEU A 56 11.03 -2.48 5.22
N THR A 57 10.33 -2.58 4.09
CA THR A 57 9.71 -3.84 3.65
C THR A 57 10.72 -4.95 3.41
N PRO A 58 11.79 -4.77 2.59
CA PRO A 58 12.74 -5.84 2.34
C PRO A 58 13.49 -6.25 3.62
N THR A 59 13.88 -5.27 4.44
CA THR A 59 14.63 -5.52 5.67
C THR A 59 13.77 -6.22 6.73
N SER A 60 12.51 -5.80 6.89
CA SER A 60 11.56 -6.42 7.82
C SER A 60 11.20 -7.85 7.42
N MET A 61 10.96 -8.10 6.12
CA MET A 61 10.67 -9.44 5.63
C MET A 61 11.85 -10.39 5.82
N SER A 62 13.09 -9.91 5.61
CA SER A 62 14.30 -10.68 5.92
C SER A 62 14.41 -11.00 7.41
N LEU A 63 14.11 -10.03 8.29
CA LEU A 63 14.14 -10.20 9.74
C LEU A 63 13.06 -11.20 10.22
N LEU A 64 11.84 -11.12 9.66
CA LEU A 64 10.75 -12.02 9.95
C LEU A 64 11.08 -13.46 9.51
N GLY A 65 11.67 -13.62 8.32
CA GLY A 65 12.06 -14.92 7.78
C GLY A 65 13.05 -15.68 8.67
N ASP A 66 13.96 -14.97 9.34
CA ASP A 66 14.93 -15.59 10.25
C ASP A 66 14.36 -15.90 11.66
N ASN A 67 13.30 -15.20 12.08
CA ASN A 67 12.74 -15.31 13.43
C ASN A 67 11.47 -16.17 13.50
N PHE A 68 10.77 -16.38 12.39
CA PHE A 68 9.55 -17.17 12.33
C PHE A 68 9.75 -18.45 11.50
N PRO A 69 9.27 -19.61 11.98
CA PRO A 69 9.30 -20.83 11.18
C PRO A 69 8.42 -20.70 9.94
N SER A 70 8.78 -21.38 8.84
CA SER A 70 8.08 -21.32 7.55
C SER A 70 6.56 -21.51 7.65
N LYS A 71 6.10 -22.37 8.57
CA LYS A 71 4.67 -22.60 8.83
C LYS A 71 3.92 -21.39 9.41
N ARG A 72 4.63 -20.42 10.03
CA ARG A 72 4.06 -19.20 10.63
C ARG A 72 4.44 -17.94 9.87
N MET A 73 5.20 -18.07 8.80
CA MET A 73 5.65 -16.93 8.01
C MET A 73 4.49 -16.16 7.38
N GLY A 74 3.44 -16.86 6.91
CA GLY A 74 2.22 -16.24 6.39
C GLY A 74 1.52 -15.36 7.43
N PHE A 75 1.40 -15.85 8.67
CA PHE A 75 0.85 -15.07 9.79
C PHE A 75 1.70 -13.83 10.09
N ALA A 76 3.02 -13.98 10.16
CA ALA A 76 3.93 -12.87 10.46
C ALA A 76 3.90 -11.80 9.36
N ALA A 77 3.89 -12.21 8.10
CA ALA A 77 3.75 -11.31 6.95
C ALA A 77 2.38 -10.62 6.94
N GLY A 78 1.30 -11.36 7.18
CA GLY A 78 -0.05 -10.81 7.29
C GLY A 78 -0.15 -9.76 8.39
N PHE A 79 0.41 -10.04 9.56
CA PHE A 79 0.47 -9.08 10.67
C PHE A 79 1.27 -7.82 10.31
N TYR A 80 2.38 -7.97 9.59
CA TYR A 80 3.15 -6.83 9.09
C TYR A 80 2.31 -5.94 8.14
N TYR A 81 1.60 -6.55 7.20
CA TYR A 81 0.79 -5.80 6.23
C TYR A 81 -0.51 -5.22 6.81
N LEU A 82 -0.95 -5.61 8.01
CA LEU A 82 -2.01 -4.90 8.74
C LEU A 82 -1.66 -3.43 9.00
N GLY A 83 -0.37 -3.08 8.98
CA GLY A 83 0.09 -1.70 9.08
C GLY A 83 -0.50 -0.76 8.02
N VAL A 84 -0.87 -1.27 6.83
CA VAL A 84 -1.42 -0.43 5.75
C VAL A 84 -2.83 0.08 6.09
N PRO A 85 -3.85 -0.78 6.31
CA PRO A 85 -5.19 -0.28 6.66
C PRO A 85 -5.22 0.43 8.02
N LEU A 86 -4.42 -0.01 8.99
CA LEU A 86 -4.32 0.66 10.28
C LEU A 86 -3.68 2.05 10.15
N GLY A 87 -2.68 2.22 9.30
CA GLY A 87 -2.06 3.51 9.03
C GLY A 87 -3.05 4.51 8.43
N VAL A 88 -3.86 4.08 7.46
CA VAL A 88 -4.96 4.89 6.89
C VAL A 88 -5.95 5.29 7.99
N ALA A 89 -6.40 4.33 8.80
CA ALA A 89 -7.36 4.57 9.87
C ALA A 89 -6.81 5.55 10.92
N VAL A 90 -5.59 5.33 11.41
CA VAL A 90 -4.95 6.20 12.42
C VAL A 90 -4.74 7.61 11.88
N SER A 91 -4.36 7.76 10.60
CA SER A 91 -4.19 9.10 10.01
C SER A 91 -5.51 9.86 9.92
N LEU A 92 -6.61 9.21 9.54
CA LEU A 92 -7.94 9.82 9.49
C LEU A 92 -8.45 10.18 10.89
N LEU A 93 -8.30 9.28 11.87
CA LEU A 93 -8.68 9.54 13.27
C LEU A 93 -7.85 10.70 13.83
N LEU A 94 -6.55 10.73 13.58
CA LEU A 94 -5.68 11.81 14.04
C LEU A 94 -6.15 13.17 13.49
N VAL A 95 -6.40 13.25 12.18
CA VAL A 95 -6.92 14.48 11.55
C VAL A 95 -8.28 14.84 12.13
N GLY A 96 -9.20 13.89 12.22
CA GLY A 96 -10.56 14.12 12.72
C GLY A 96 -10.64 14.57 14.18
N PHE A 97 -9.75 14.10 15.05
CA PHE A 97 -9.78 14.48 16.46
C PHE A 97 -8.91 15.70 16.79
N VAL A 98 -7.85 15.96 16.02
CA VAL A 98 -6.77 16.88 16.44
C VAL A 98 -6.70 18.14 15.57
N ALA A 99 -7.07 18.07 14.28
CA ALA A 99 -6.82 19.19 13.37
C ALA A 99 -7.50 20.50 13.78
N ASP A 100 -8.72 20.44 14.33
CA ASP A 100 -9.50 21.62 14.71
C ASP A 100 -9.22 22.13 16.14
N ILE A 101 -8.36 21.43 16.89
CA ILE A 101 -7.95 21.89 18.25
C ILE A 101 -7.14 23.16 18.12
N LYS A 102 -7.45 24.16 18.96
CA LYS A 102 -6.67 25.40 19.03
C LYS A 102 -5.22 25.13 19.40
N SER A 103 -4.30 25.71 18.66
CA SER A 103 -2.87 25.59 18.94
C SER A 103 -2.52 26.32 20.24
N PRO A 104 -1.64 25.74 21.07
CA PRO A 104 -1.05 26.46 22.19
C PRO A 104 -0.36 27.74 21.70
N ILE A 105 -0.47 28.85 22.45
CA ILE A 105 0.02 30.19 22.07
C ILE A 105 1.48 30.14 21.59
N PHE A 106 2.34 29.39 22.30
CA PHE A 106 3.76 29.27 21.95
C PHE A 106 4.05 28.49 20.68
N LEU A 107 3.08 27.72 20.16
CA LEU A 107 3.18 26.97 18.90
C LEU A 107 2.42 27.62 17.74
N GLN A 108 1.66 28.70 17.97
CA GLN A 108 0.88 29.34 16.91
C GLN A 108 1.74 29.88 15.76
N GLY A 109 2.96 30.30 16.03
CA GLY A 109 3.91 30.70 14.98
C GLY A 109 4.33 29.56 14.05
N LEU A 110 4.24 28.30 14.53
CA LEU A 110 4.60 27.11 13.77
C LEU A 110 3.38 26.43 13.13
N LEU A 111 2.29 26.30 13.88
CA LEU A 111 1.10 25.52 13.51
C LEU A 111 -0.02 26.38 12.92
N GLY A 112 -0.11 27.65 13.29
CA GLY A 112 -1.27 28.52 13.04
C GLY A 112 -2.24 28.54 14.24
N GLU A 113 -3.44 29.07 14.05
CA GLU A 113 -4.47 29.18 15.11
C GLU A 113 -4.98 27.81 15.58
N THR A 114 -5.02 26.81 14.69
CA THR A 114 -5.35 25.42 14.99
C THR A 114 -4.15 24.52 14.71
N ILE A 115 -4.15 23.32 15.30
CA ILE A 115 -3.11 22.31 15.07
C ILE A 115 -3.03 21.96 13.58
N GLY A 116 -4.18 21.81 12.91
CA GLY A 116 -4.28 21.62 11.48
C GLY A 116 -3.51 20.39 10.97
N TRP A 117 -3.36 20.29 9.67
CA TRP A 117 -2.59 19.22 9.02
C TRP A 117 -1.08 19.28 9.38
N ARG A 118 -0.56 20.47 9.66
CA ARG A 118 0.86 20.64 10.06
C ARG A 118 1.15 19.93 11.37
N GLY A 119 0.29 20.13 12.36
CA GLY A 119 0.43 19.48 13.66
C GLY A 119 0.34 17.97 13.58
N CYS A 120 -0.57 17.45 12.72
CA CYS A 120 -0.67 16.00 12.48
C CYS A 120 0.65 15.42 11.93
N PHE A 121 1.32 16.12 10.99
CA PHE A 121 2.64 15.69 10.50
C PHE A 121 3.72 15.71 11.58
N TYR A 122 3.74 16.71 12.45
CA TYR A 122 4.67 16.75 13.58
C TYR A 122 4.42 15.61 14.56
N MET A 123 3.15 15.36 14.91
CA MET A 123 2.78 14.27 15.83
C MET A 123 3.18 12.90 15.28
N LEU A 124 2.86 12.62 14.01
CA LEU A 124 3.24 11.37 13.34
C LEU A 124 4.75 11.23 13.23
N GLY A 125 5.46 12.30 12.91
CA GLY A 125 6.91 12.29 12.83
C GLY A 125 7.58 12.05 14.17
N VAL A 126 7.14 12.70 15.26
CA VAL A 126 7.66 12.45 16.61
C VAL A 126 7.40 11.01 17.04
N LEU A 127 6.18 10.50 16.83
CA LEU A 127 5.85 9.12 17.13
C LEU A 127 6.75 8.16 16.33
N GLY A 128 6.96 8.43 15.04
CA GLY A 128 7.83 7.65 14.19
C GLY A 128 9.29 7.65 14.64
N VAL A 129 9.83 8.78 15.08
CA VAL A 129 11.19 8.83 15.66
C VAL A 129 11.27 7.95 16.91
N ILE A 130 10.29 8.02 17.81
CA ILE A 130 10.26 7.20 19.03
C ILE A 130 10.24 5.71 18.67
N LEU A 131 9.35 5.32 17.73
CA LEU A 131 9.25 3.94 17.23
C LEU A 131 10.53 3.49 16.52
N GLY A 132 11.13 4.36 15.68
CA GLY A 132 12.39 4.07 15.02
C GLY A 132 13.54 3.83 16.01
N LEU A 133 13.65 4.66 17.03
CA LEU A 133 14.66 4.49 18.06
C LEU A 133 14.41 3.24 18.91
N SER A 134 13.15 2.86 19.15
CA SER A 134 12.83 1.62 19.87
C SER A 134 13.30 0.37 19.13
N MET A 135 13.45 0.41 17.81
CA MET A 135 14.00 -0.69 17.02
C MET A 135 15.47 -1.00 17.36
N LEU A 136 16.21 -0.05 17.93
CA LEU A 136 17.57 -0.27 18.40
C LEU A 136 17.64 -1.21 19.62
N LEU A 137 16.53 -1.41 20.32
CA LEU A 137 16.42 -2.35 21.44
C LEU A 137 16.35 -3.82 20.97
N PHE A 138 15.98 -4.04 19.71
CA PHE A 138 15.92 -5.37 19.13
C PHE A 138 17.30 -5.84 18.67
N LYS A 139 17.76 -6.96 19.23
CA LYS A 139 19.02 -7.58 18.83
C LYS A 139 18.80 -8.39 17.55
N ASP A 140 19.46 -8.02 16.47
CA ASP A 140 19.53 -8.82 15.26
C ASP A 140 20.60 -9.92 15.45
N LYS A 141 20.23 -11.18 15.27
CA LYS A 141 21.14 -12.33 15.41
C LYS A 141 22.30 -12.30 14.41
N ARG A 142 22.10 -11.71 13.22
CA ARG A 142 23.18 -11.55 12.22
C ARG A 142 24.19 -10.46 12.60
N GLY A 143 23.87 -9.57 13.53
CA GLY A 143 24.74 -8.46 13.91
C GLY A 143 25.94 -8.81 14.80
N THR A 144 26.07 -10.06 15.22
CA THR A 144 27.19 -10.55 16.07
C THR A 144 28.19 -11.44 15.31
N GLU A 145 27.80 -11.97 14.17
CA GLU A 145 28.69 -12.70 13.28
C GLU A 145 28.84 -11.88 12.00
N ILE A 146 29.97 -11.21 11.83
CA ILE A 146 30.47 -10.89 10.51
C ILE A 146 30.64 -12.26 9.86
N VAL A 147 29.61 -12.68 9.10
CA VAL A 147 29.64 -13.96 8.41
C VAL A 147 30.73 -13.85 7.33
N THR A 148 31.94 -14.19 7.73
CA THR A 148 32.95 -14.80 6.88
C THR A 148 32.51 -16.24 6.56
N SER A 149 31.25 -16.48 6.27
CA SER A 149 30.85 -17.66 5.54
C SER A 149 31.00 -17.31 4.07
N SER A 150 32.07 -17.83 3.51
CA SER A 150 32.29 -18.05 2.09
C SER A 150 31.02 -18.58 1.41
N ILE A 151 30.10 -17.66 1.07
CA ILE A 151 29.18 -17.90 -0.02
C ILE A 151 30.09 -17.86 -1.23
N SER A 152 30.29 -19.02 -1.84
CA SER A 152 31.04 -19.18 -3.07
C SER A 152 30.63 -18.07 -4.04
N GLU A 153 31.61 -17.38 -4.62
CA GLU A 153 31.35 -16.23 -5.51
C GLU A 153 30.49 -16.62 -6.73
N GLU A 154 30.29 -17.89 -6.98
CA GLU A 154 29.49 -18.45 -8.07
C GLU A 154 27.96 -18.31 -7.91
N GLU A 155 27.41 -18.05 -6.71
CA GLU A 155 25.96 -17.96 -6.50
C GLU A 155 25.42 -16.52 -6.29
N LYS A 156 26.23 -15.49 -6.37
CA LYS A 156 25.73 -14.12 -6.28
C LYS A 156 25.00 -13.72 -7.55
N LEU A 157 23.65 -13.87 -7.53
CA LEU A 157 22.81 -13.38 -8.60
C LEU A 157 23.07 -11.87 -8.81
N THR A 158 23.70 -11.53 -9.95
CA THR A 158 23.91 -10.12 -10.31
C THR A 158 22.58 -9.42 -10.52
N PHE A 159 22.48 -8.13 -10.24
CA PHE A 159 21.26 -7.34 -10.49
C PHE A 159 20.77 -7.54 -11.94
N SER A 160 21.66 -7.50 -12.93
CA SER A 160 21.34 -7.78 -14.33
C SER A 160 20.80 -9.20 -14.53
N GLY A 161 21.31 -10.19 -13.82
CA GLY A 161 20.81 -11.58 -13.85
C GLY A 161 19.41 -11.69 -13.29
N ALA A 162 19.15 -11.07 -12.12
CA ALA A 162 17.83 -11.02 -11.51
C ALA A 162 16.79 -10.35 -12.44
N MET A 163 17.16 -9.25 -13.08
CA MET A 163 16.29 -8.55 -14.03
C MET A 163 16.02 -9.36 -15.30
N LYS A 164 16.99 -10.13 -15.79
CA LYS A 164 16.76 -11.05 -16.93
C LYS A 164 15.77 -12.17 -16.56
N ILE A 165 15.95 -12.77 -15.38
CA ILE A 165 15.03 -13.82 -14.90
C ILE A 165 13.61 -13.23 -14.71
N LEU A 166 13.50 -12.04 -14.12
CA LEU A 166 12.22 -11.35 -13.96
C LEU A 166 11.57 -11.06 -15.32
N ALA A 167 12.32 -10.52 -16.28
CA ALA A 167 11.80 -10.25 -17.62
C ALA A 167 11.32 -11.53 -18.32
N ASN A 168 12.05 -12.64 -18.18
CA ASN A 168 11.64 -13.94 -18.71
C ASN A 168 10.38 -14.45 -17.99
N ALA A 169 10.29 -14.31 -16.67
CA ALA A 169 9.10 -14.71 -15.90
C ALA A 169 7.86 -13.91 -16.36
N LEU A 170 7.98 -12.61 -16.55
CA LEU A 170 6.90 -11.75 -17.06
C LEU A 170 6.45 -12.15 -18.47
N ARG A 171 7.38 -12.53 -19.35
CA ARG A 171 7.04 -12.96 -20.72
C ARG A 171 6.38 -14.33 -20.76
N ASN A 172 6.80 -15.25 -19.91
CA ASN A 172 6.39 -16.65 -19.95
C ASN A 172 5.22 -16.96 -19.01
N SER A 173 4.90 -16.07 -18.05
CA SER A 173 3.77 -16.22 -17.15
C SER A 173 2.76 -15.08 -17.33
N PRO A 174 1.74 -15.26 -18.19
CA PRO A 174 0.60 -14.33 -18.27
C PRO A 174 -0.10 -14.12 -16.93
N ALA A 175 -0.17 -15.14 -16.06
CA ALA A 175 -0.76 -15.04 -14.74
C ALA A 175 0.00 -14.01 -13.87
N LEU A 176 1.35 -14.02 -13.91
CA LEU A 176 2.18 -13.05 -13.20
C LEU A 176 1.94 -11.62 -13.73
N THR A 177 2.07 -11.43 -15.04
CA THR A 177 1.95 -10.12 -15.68
C THR A 177 0.56 -9.52 -15.47
N LEU A 178 -0.50 -10.32 -15.60
CA LEU A 178 -1.87 -9.87 -15.39
C LEU A 178 -2.20 -9.61 -13.91
N THR A 179 -1.61 -10.38 -12.98
CA THR A 179 -1.73 -10.05 -11.54
C THR A 179 -1.11 -8.69 -11.23
N ILE A 180 0.07 -8.41 -11.78
CA ILE A 180 0.74 -7.10 -11.62
C ILE A 180 -0.09 -5.99 -12.27
N SER A 181 -0.59 -6.20 -13.50
CA SER A 181 -1.43 -5.22 -14.20
C SER A 181 -2.73 -4.95 -13.46
N GLY A 182 -3.41 -5.97 -12.97
CA GLY A 182 -4.60 -5.83 -12.13
C GLY A 182 -4.31 -5.03 -10.87
N GLY A 183 -3.17 -5.30 -10.23
CA GLY A 183 -2.71 -4.51 -9.10
C GLY A 183 -2.46 -3.04 -9.43
N VAL A 184 -1.92 -2.73 -10.60
CA VAL A 184 -1.74 -1.35 -11.09
C VAL A 184 -3.10 -0.67 -11.29
N PHE A 185 -4.05 -1.33 -11.95
CA PHE A 185 -5.40 -0.77 -12.16
C PHE A 185 -6.13 -0.53 -10.83
N TYR A 186 -6.04 -1.44 -9.87
CA TYR A 186 -6.57 -1.22 -8.52
C TYR A 186 -5.94 0.00 -7.85
N HIS A 187 -4.62 0.19 -7.97
CA HIS A 187 -3.93 1.33 -7.37
C HIS A 187 -4.20 2.65 -8.09
N ILE A 188 -4.68 2.65 -9.33
CA ILE A 188 -5.23 3.84 -9.98
C ILE A 188 -6.47 4.32 -9.22
N VAL A 189 -7.38 3.42 -8.85
CA VAL A 189 -8.54 3.76 -8.00
C VAL A 189 -8.10 4.27 -6.64
N LEU A 190 -7.14 3.58 -6.02
CA LEU A 190 -6.62 3.97 -4.70
C LEU A 190 -5.94 5.35 -4.74
N GLY A 191 -5.23 5.67 -5.83
CA GLY A 191 -4.66 7.00 -6.05
C GLY A 191 -5.73 8.08 -6.16
N ALA A 192 -6.80 7.84 -6.93
CA ALA A 192 -7.94 8.74 -7.05
C ALA A 192 -8.70 8.90 -5.72
N ALA A 193 -8.76 7.83 -4.90
CA ALA A 193 -9.40 7.85 -3.58
C ALA A 193 -8.74 8.84 -2.59
N ALA A 194 -7.58 9.40 -2.90
CA ALA A 194 -7.01 10.54 -2.15
C ALA A 194 -7.98 11.74 -2.11
N PHE A 195 -8.87 11.87 -3.08
CA PHE A 195 -9.89 12.91 -3.15
C PHE A 195 -11.22 12.52 -2.47
N GLU A 196 -11.36 11.31 -1.96
CA GLU A 196 -12.58 10.82 -1.32
C GLU A 196 -13.03 11.68 -0.13
N GLN A 197 -12.09 12.04 0.75
CA GLN A 197 -12.40 12.89 1.90
C GLN A 197 -12.83 14.30 1.48
N ILE A 198 -12.24 14.82 0.40
CA ILE A 198 -12.62 16.13 -0.15
C ILE A 198 -14.01 16.04 -0.78
N TRP A 199 -14.30 14.98 -1.52
CA TRP A 199 -15.62 14.70 -2.08
C TRP A 199 -16.71 14.64 -1.01
N LEU A 200 -16.45 13.95 0.11
CA LEU A 200 -17.40 13.87 1.22
C LEU A 200 -17.70 15.22 1.87
N VAL A 201 -16.72 16.13 1.91
CA VAL A 201 -16.89 17.48 2.45
C VAL A 201 -17.56 18.41 1.42
N GLU A 202 -17.01 18.51 0.21
CA GLU A 202 -17.39 19.53 -0.79
C GLU A 202 -18.71 19.20 -1.51
N GLU A 203 -18.97 17.92 -1.78
CA GLU A 203 -20.13 17.50 -2.58
C GLU A 203 -21.21 16.77 -1.76
N ARG A 204 -20.87 16.23 -0.58
CA ARG A 204 -21.81 15.53 0.30
C ARG A 204 -22.13 16.29 1.60
N GLY A 205 -21.48 17.45 1.79
CA GLY A 205 -21.81 18.40 2.86
C GLY A 205 -21.42 17.98 4.25
N PHE A 206 -20.50 17.01 4.40
CA PHE A 206 -20.03 16.60 5.73
C PHE A 206 -19.07 17.61 6.33
N ASP A 207 -19.12 17.77 7.65
CA ASP A 207 -18.05 18.41 8.40
C ASP A 207 -16.76 17.61 8.27
N ARG A 208 -15.64 18.31 8.02
CA ARG A 208 -14.34 17.70 7.77
C ARG A 208 -13.86 16.83 8.93
N SER A 209 -14.00 17.32 10.15
CA SER A 209 -13.53 16.63 11.34
C SER A 209 -14.40 15.41 11.63
N VAL A 210 -15.71 15.55 11.54
CA VAL A 210 -16.67 14.48 11.77
C VAL A 210 -16.50 13.35 10.77
N ILE A 211 -16.41 13.66 9.47
CA ILE A 211 -16.28 12.62 8.45
C ILE A 211 -14.93 11.90 8.50
N ALA A 212 -13.85 12.61 8.88
CA ALA A 212 -12.55 11.97 9.08
C ALA A 212 -12.58 10.97 10.25
N GLN A 213 -13.28 11.31 11.36
CA GLN A 213 -13.47 10.39 12.48
C GLN A 213 -14.28 9.16 12.07
N ILE A 214 -15.42 9.34 11.40
CA ILE A 214 -16.27 8.25 10.94
C ILE A 214 -15.50 7.34 9.96
N SER A 215 -14.84 7.93 8.97
CA SER A 215 -14.03 7.19 7.99
C SER A 215 -12.89 6.44 8.67
N GLY A 216 -12.23 7.04 9.66
CA GLY A 216 -11.19 6.39 10.43
C GLY A 216 -11.67 5.16 11.20
N VAL A 217 -12.84 5.26 11.87
CA VAL A 217 -13.47 4.12 12.56
C VAL A 217 -13.84 3.03 11.56
N ILE A 218 -14.47 3.39 10.44
CA ILE A 218 -14.82 2.42 9.39
C ILE A 218 -13.54 1.75 8.85
N ALA A 219 -12.48 2.50 8.60
CA ALA A 219 -11.21 1.96 8.09
C ALA A 219 -10.57 0.93 9.04
N VAL A 220 -10.65 1.15 10.37
CA VAL A 220 -10.20 0.14 11.35
C VAL A 220 -10.96 -1.16 11.15
N PHE A 221 -12.28 -1.13 11.30
CA PHE A 221 -13.06 -2.37 11.34
C PHE A 221 -13.18 -3.03 9.96
N ALA A 222 -13.50 -2.26 8.92
CA ALA A 222 -13.65 -2.79 7.57
C ALA A 222 -12.30 -3.23 6.99
N GLY A 223 -11.21 -2.46 7.23
CA GLY A 223 -9.88 -2.82 6.77
C GLY A 223 -9.37 -4.12 7.42
N LEU A 224 -9.52 -4.27 8.74
CA LEU A 224 -9.16 -5.50 9.45
C LEU A 224 -9.98 -6.70 8.97
N ALA A 225 -11.31 -6.54 8.87
CA ALA A 225 -12.20 -7.57 8.34
C ALA A 225 -11.80 -7.96 6.91
N GLY A 226 -11.45 -6.98 6.07
CA GLY A 226 -10.98 -7.19 4.71
C GLY A 226 -9.70 -8.03 4.65
N VAL A 227 -8.69 -7.72 5.47
CA VAL A 227 -7.43 -8.48 5.50
C VAL A 227 -7.67 -9.93 5.88
N LEU A 228 -8.47 -10.18 6.93
CA LEU A 228 -8.79 -11.54 7.37
C LEU A 228 -9.60 -12.29 6.31
N PHE A 229 -10.65 -11.66 5.78
CA PHE A 229 -11.50 -12.24 4.76
C PHE A 229 -10.72 -12.52 3.47
N GLY A 230 -9.96 -11.54 2.99
CA GLY A 230 -9.16 -11.66 1.76
C GLY A 230 -8.13 -12.78 1.83
N GLY A 231 -7.43 -12.91 2.96
CA GLY A 231 -6.48 -14.01 3.18
C GLY A 231 -7.18 -15.37 3.23
N LEU A 232 -8.14 -15.54 4.13
CA LEU A 232 -8.80 -16.83 4.37
C LEU A 232 -9.59 -17.32 3.13
N VAL A 233 -10.37 -16.44 2.51
CA VAL A 233 -11.24 -16.84 1.39
C VAL A 233 -10.42 -17.08 0.12
N SER A 234 -9.37 -16.30 -0.13
CA SER A 234 -8.51 -16.54 -1.30
C SER A 234 -7.72 -17.85 -1.19
N ASP A 235 -7.27 -18.22 0.02
CA ASP A 235 -6.58 -19.48 0.27
C ASP A 235 -7.55 -20.66 0.15
N TRP A 236 -8.73 -20.56 0.75
CA TRP A 236 -9.79 -21.56 0.61
C TRP A 236 -10.18 -21.76 -0.86
N TRP A 237 -10.27 -20.68 -1.65
CA TRP A 237 -10.59 -20.76 -3.08
C TRP A 237 -9.51 -21.53 -3.84
N LEU A 238 -8.24 -21.21 -3.59
CA LEU A 238 -7.12 -21.90 -4.22
C LEU A 238 -7.14 -23.41 -3.92
N GLU A 239 -7.35 -23.79 -2.65
CA GLU A 239 -7.41 -25.20 -2.23
C GLU A 239 -8.58 -25.96 -2.87
N LYS A 240 -9.75 -25.33 -2.99
CA LYS A 240 -10.96 -25.97 -3.50
C LYS A 240 -11.01 -26.10 -5.01
N THR A 241 -10.50 -25.11 -5.74
CA THR A 241 -10.71 -25.00 -7.19
C THR A 241 -9.43 -25.17 -8.00
N ASN A 242 -8.27 -25.15 -7.36
CA ASN A 242 -6.95 -25.08 -8.00
C ASN A 242 -6.80 -23.89 -8.98
N GLN A 243 -7.69 -22.89 -8.87
CA GLN A 243 -7.57 -21.61 -9.57
C GLN A 243 -6.80 -20.64 -8.68
N GLY A 244 -6.00 -19.78 -9.29
CA GLY A 244 -5.17 -18.83 -8.52
C GLY A 244 -6.00 -17.86 -7.67
N ARG A 245 -5.40 -17.37 -6.59
CA ARG A 245 -6.02 -16.36 -5.71
C ARG A 245 -6.58 -15.11 -6.42
N PRO A 246 -6.06 -14.66 -7.58
CA PRO A 246 -6.67 -13.56 -8.32
C PRO A 246 -8.14 -13.78 -8.73
N ILE A 247 -8.62 -15.02 -8.85
CA ILE A 247 -10.05 -15.29 -9.10
C ILE A 247 -10.94 -14.80 -7.94
N PHE A 248 -10.47 -14.89 -6.72
CA PHE A 248 -11.19 -14.31 -5.58
C PHE A 248 -11.32 -12.78 -5.74
N LEU A 249 -10.25 -12.10 -6.14
CA LEU A 249 -10.29 -10.65 -6.40
C LEU A 249 -11.20 -10.30 -7.58
N PHE A 250 -11.21 -11.11 -8.65
CA PHE A 250 -12.15 -10.95 -9.75
C PHE A 250 -13.61 -10.95 -9.26
N TRP A 251 -14.02 -11.97 -8.49
CA TRP A 251 -15.38 -12.04 -7.98
C TRP A 251 -15.68 -10.93 -6.99
N LEU A 252 -14.75 -10.62 -6.11
CA LEU A 252 -14.89 -9.52 -5.15
C LEU A 252 -15.16 -8.20 -5.88
N SER A 253 -14.29 -7.81 -6.81
CA SER A 253 -14.41 -6.56 -7.54
C SER A 253 -15.66 -6.53 -8.43
N LEU A 254 -16.01 -7.64 -9.09
CA LEU A 254 -17.21 -7.73 -9.92
C LEU A 254 -18.49 -7.54 -9.12
N ILE A 255 -18.59 -8.14 -7.93
CA ILE A 255 -19.77 -8.05 -7.06
C ILE A 255 -19.86 -6.66 -6.40
N LEU A 256 -18.73 -6.06 -6.02
CA LEU A 256 -18.70 -4.79 -5.32
C LEU A 256 -18.79 -3.57 -6.25
N LEU A 257 -18.42 -3.71 -7.52
CA LEU A 257 -18.43 -2.62 -8.51
C LEU A 257 -19.77 -1.88 -8.60
N PRO A 258 -20.94 -2.55 -8.71
CA PRO A 258 -22.22 -1.84 -8.78
C PRO A 258 -22.48 -0.95 -7.55
N ILE A 259 -22.16 -1.44 -6.35
CA ILE A 259 -22.34 -0.67 -5.12
C ILE A 259 -21.34 0.48 -5.07
N GLY A 260 -20.09 0.23 -5.48
CA GLY A 260 -19.02 1.23 -5.59
C GLY A 260 -19.31 2.36 -6.59
N VAL A 261 -20.24 2.13 -7.54
CA VAL A 261 -20.76 3.17 -8.43
C VAL A 261 -22.00 3.83 -7.82
N MET A 262 -22.98 3.04 -7.35
CA MET A 262 -24.28 3.55 -6.90
C MET A 262 -24.19 4.49 -5.70
N TYR A 263 -23.29 4.20 -4.74
CA TYR A 263 -23.22 5.01 -3.52
C TYR A 263 -22.80 6.46 -3.76
N ARG A 264 -22.20 6.75 -4.91
CA ARG A 264 -21.80 8.11 -5.28
C ARG A 264 -22.96 8.99 -5.73
N PHE A 265 -24.10 8.38 -6.10
CA PHE A 265 -25.28 9.08 -6.60
C PHE A 265 -26.41 9.15 -5.58
N VAL A 266 -26.25 8.56 -4.40
CA VAL A 266 -27.30 8.54 -3.39
C VAL A 266 -26.99 9.48 -2.23
N GLU A 267 -28.04 9.93 -1.57
CA GLU A 267 -27.95 10.79 -0.39
C GLU A 267 -27.25 10.11 0.78
N PRO A 268 -26.47 10.87 1.60
CA PRO A 268 -25.82 10.36 2.80
C PRO A 268 -26.78 9.76 3.85
N THR A 269 -28.07 10.04 3.76
CA THR A 269 -29.14 9.50 4.60
C THR A 269 -29.46 8.04 4.29
N THR A 270 -29.01 7.53 3.12
CA THR A 270 -29.31 6.16 2.68
C THR A 270 -28.30 5.14 3.20
N ILE A 271 -28.75 3.91 3.43
CA ILE A 271 -27.87 2.82 3.83
C ILE A 271 -26.85 2.46 2.73
N ILE A 272 -27.22 2.61 1.45
CA ILE A 272 -26.38 2.31 0.29
C ILE A 272 -25.13 3.20 0.30
N PHE A 273 -25.26 4.47 0.68
CA PHE A 273 -24.15 5.38 0.84
C PHE A 273 -23.08 4.83 1.79
N TRP A 274 -23.49 4.48 3.01
CA TRP A 274 -22.57 3.97 4.03
C TRP A 274 -22.00 2.59 3.71
N VAL A 275 -22.80 1.72 3.08
CA VAL A 275 -22.31 0.44 2.58
C VAL A 275 -21.21 0.65 1.54
N GLY A 276 -21.36 1.63 0.63
CA GLY A 276 -20.31 1.98 -0.33
C GLY A 276 -19.01 2.44 0.32
N VAL A 277 -19.11 3.33 1.33
CA VAL A 277 -17.94 3.79 2.10
C VAL A 277 -17.24 2.61 2.80
N VAL A 278 -18.00 1.74 3.47
CA VAL A 278 -17.45 0.54 4.16
C VAL A 278 -16.74 -0.40 3.16
N ILE A 279 -17.34 -0.62 2.00
CA ILE A 279 -16.81 -1.51 0.96
C ILE A 279 -15.46 -1.01 0.46
N GLY A 280 -15.25 0.29 0.30
CA GLY A 280 -13.95 0.84 -0.13
C GLY A 280 -12.81 0.42 0.80
N TYR A 281 -12.97 0.58 2.11
CA TYR A 281 -11.98 0.16 3.10
C TYR A 281 -11.85 -1.36 3.25
N PHE A 282 -12.95 -2.08 3.12
CA PHE A 282 -12.96 -3.55 3.15
C PHE A 282 -12.18 -4.13 1.97
N GLN A 283 -12.43 -3.63 0.76
CA GLN A 283 -11.74 -4.09 -0.46
C GLN A 283 -10.24 -3.80 -0.40
N LEU A 284 -9.84 -2.65 0.16
CA LEU A 284 -8.43 -2.32 0.41
C LEU A 284 -7.74 -3.40 1.25
N GLY A 285 -8.40 -3.86 2.32
CA GLY A 285 -7.88 -4.95 3.16
C GLY A 285 -7.76 -6.27 2.40
N CYS A 286 -8.73 -6.63 1.57
CA CYS A 286 -8.77 -7.89 0.83
C CYS A 286 -7.66 -8.01 -0.23
N PHE A 287 -7.10 -6.91 -0.69
CA PHE A 287 -6.29 -6.86 -1.91
C PHE A 287 -4.88 -7.43 -1.75
N TYR A 288 -4.16 -7.03 -0.70
CA TYR A 288 -2.70 -7.24 -0.62
C TYR A 288 -2.29 -8.70 -0.48
N GLY A 289 -2.96 -9.45 0.40
CA GLY A 289 -2.65 -10.86 0.64
C GLY A 289 -2.64 -11.70 -0.64
N PRO A 290 -3.76 -11.79 -1.37
CA PRO A 290 -3.87 -12.58 -2.59
C PRO A 290 -2.88 -12.17 -3.69
N THR A 291 -2.66 -10.88 -3.90
CA THR A 291 -1.78 -10.40 -4.98
C THR A 291 -0.31 -10.65 -4.66
N PHE A 292 0.16 -10.31 -3.45
CA PHE A 292 1.55 -10.53 -3.06
C PHE A 292 1.92 -12.01 -2.99
N SER A 293 1.02 -12.88 -2.52
CA SER A 293 1.24 -14.32 -2.55
C SER A 293 1.37 -14.84 -3.98
N THR A 294 0.46 -14.42 -4.87
CA THR A 294 0.47 -14.86 -6.27
C THR A 294 1.75 -14.44 -7.01
N VAL A 295 2.20 -13.20 -6.86
CA VAL A 295 3.42 -12.75 -7.57
C VAL A 295 4.68 -13.48 -7.08
N GLN A 296 4.74 -13.87 -5.81
CA GLN A 296 5.87 -14.63 -5.24
C GLN A 296 5.86 -16.10 -5.68
N GLU A 297 4.68 -16.70 -5.83
CA GLU A 297 4.51 -18.10 -6.20
C GLU A 297 4.78 -18.37 -7.69
N LEU A 298 4.71 -17.35 -8.54
CA LEU A 298 4.89 -17.44 -9.99
C LEU A 298 6.31 -17.12 -10.46
N VAL A 299 7.27 -17.06 -9.54
CA VAL A 299 8.70 -16.84 -9.84
C VAL A 299 9.59 -17.79 -9.04
N PRO A 300 10.81 -18.09 -9.54
CA PRO A 300 11.79 -18.85 -8.78
C PRO A 300 12.11 -18.20 -7.43
N GLU A 301 12.40 -19.01 -6.41
CA GLU A 301 12.68 -18.54 -5.04
C GLU A 301 13.75 -17.45 -4.96
N LYS A 302 14.80 -17.59 -5.76
CA LYS A 302 15.94 -16.66 -5.82
C LYS A 302 15.61 -15.24 -6.26
N ILE A 303 14.43 -14.99 -6.85
CA ILE A 303 14.00 -13.64 -7.28
C ILE A 303 12.68 -13.18 -6.65
N ARG A 304 12.14 -13.89 -5.63
CA ARG A 304 10.89 -13.51 -4.95
C ARG A 304 10.93 -12.08 -4.40
N ALA A 305 12.03 -11.70 -3.76
CA ALA A 305 12.21 -10.33 -3.27
C ALA A 305 12.23 -9.31 -4.42
N THR A 306 12.88 -9.66 -5.54
CA THR A 306 12.98 -8.79 -6.72
C THR A 306 11.60 -8.56 -7.37
N VAL A 307 10.76 -9.61 -7.52
CA VAL A 307 9.42 -9.46 -8.10
C VAL A 307 8.51 -8.66 -7.18
N VAL A 308 8.60 -8.84 -5.87
CA VAL A 308 7.84 -8.02 -4.90
C VAL A 308 8.24 -6.54 -5.00
N ALA A 309 9.55 -6.24 -5.04
CA ALA A 309 10.01 -4.87 -5.21
C ALA A 309 9.58 -4.25 -6.55
N PHE A 310 9.62 -5.03 -7.63
CA PHE A 310 9.12 -4.62 -8.94
C PHE A 310 7.60 -4.36 -8.92
N TYR A 311 6.83 -5.25 -8.28
CA TYR A 311 5.39 -5.09 -8.13
C TYR A 311 5.05 -3.81 -7.35
N ILE A 312 5.70 -3.59 -6.20
CA ILE A 312 5.53 -2.35 -5.41
C ILE A 312 5.89 -1.11 -6.24
N LEU A 313 6.96 -1.18 -7.04
CA LEU A 313 7.31 -0.09 -7.95
C LEU A 313 6.20 0.20 -8.96
N CYS A 314 5.64 -0.83 -9.60
CA CYS A 314 4.57 -0.67 -10.58
C CYS A 314 3.30 -0.07 -9.97
N ILE A 315 2.84 -0.61 -8.84
CA ILE A 315 1.60 -0.13 -8.20
C ILE A 315 1.72 1.29 -7.65
N ASN A 316 2.88 1.68 -7.13
CA ASN A 316 3.09 3.03 -6.61
C ASN A 316 3.41 4.03 -7.73
N LEU A 317 4.40 3.73 -8.59
CA LEU A 317 4.86 4.68 -9.62
C LEU A 317 3.81 4.87 -10.73
N ILE A 318 3.16 3.79 -11.14
CA ILE A 318 2.15 3.87 -12.21
C ILE A 318 0.77 4.04 -11.56
N GLY A 319 0.34 3.09 -10.73
CA GLY A 319 -1.01 3.06 -10.18
C GLY A 319 -1.35 4.31 -9.37
N LEU A 320 -0.72 4.50 -8.22
CA LEU A 320 -1.02 5.63 -7.34
C LEU A 320 -0.75 6.98 -8.00
N THR A 321 0.34 7.11 -8.77
CA THR A 321 0.68 8.40 -9.39
C THR A 321 -0.32 8.77 -10.48
N VAL A 322 -0.67 7.84 -11.39
CA VAL A 322 -1.68 8.09 -12.43
C VAL A 322 -3.04 8.38 -11.81
N GLY A 323 -3.42 7.62 -10.77
CA GLY A 323 -4.69 7.84 -10.06
C GLY A 323 -4.76 9.21 -9.39
N SER A 324 -3.78 9.57 -8.57
CA SER A 324 -3.82 10.81 -7.81
C SER A 324 -3.64 12.06 -8.68
N LEU A 325 -2.65 12.08 -9.58
CA LEU A 325 -2.43 13.22 -10.48
C LEU A 325 -3.57 13.35 -11.49
N GLY A 326 -3.97 12.21 -12.10
CA GLY A 326 -5.02 12.22 -13.11
C GLY A 326 -6.36 12.68 -12.53
N ALA A 327 -6.73 12.17 -11.33
CA ALA A 327 -7.95 12.59 -10.67
C ALA A 327 -7.92 14.10 -10.32
N GLY A 328 -6.80 14.62 -9.82
CA GLY A 328 -6.63 16.04 -9.53
C GLY A 328 -6.77 16.91 -10.77
N ILE A 329 -6.07 16.55 -11.86
CA ILE A 329 -6.17 17.25 -13.15
C ILE A 329 -7.61 17.23 -13.67
N LEU A 330 -8.29 16.08 -13.58
CA LEU A 330 -9.68 15.96 -14.05
C LEU A 330 -10.63 16.82 -13.22
N VAL A 331 -10.48 16.88 -11.91
CA VAL A 331 -11.24 17.79 -11.04
C VAL A 331 -11.01 19.24 -11.46
N ASP A 332 -9.76 19.66 -11.67
CA ASP A 332 -9.43 21.05 -12.05
C ASP A 332 -10.02 21.42 -13.43
N LEU A 333 -10.01 20.48 -14.39
CA LEU A 333 -10.57 20.71 -15.73
C LEU A 333 -12.10 20.74 -15.74
N THR A 334 -12.75 20.02 -14.81
CA THR A 334 -14.21 19.92 -14.76
C THR A 334 -14.86 20.89 -13.77
N LYS A 335 -14.05 21.51 -12.92
CA LYS A 335 -14.49 22.55 -11.98
C LYS A 335 -15.07 23.75 -12.74
N GLY A 336 -16.32 24.10 -12.43
CA GLY A 336 -17.08 25.14 -13.14
C GLY A 336 -17.81 24.67 -14.41
N VAL A 337 -17.64 23.40 -14.83
CA VAL A 337 -18.38 22.77 -15.92
C VAL A 337 -19.41 21.78 -15.35
N PHE A 338 -19.00 20.98 -14.38
CA PHE A 338 -19.89 20.04 -13.66
C PHE A 338 -20.20 20.56 -12.26
N GLU A 339 -21.41 20.30 -11.79
CA GLU A 339 -21.82 20.60 -10.40
C GLU A 339 -21.06 19.74 -9.38
N GLU A 340 -20.72 18.49 -9.74
CA GLU A 340 -20.03 17.52 -8.88
C GLU A 340 -18.72 17.02 -9.53
N PRO A 341 -17.66 17.82 -9.61
CA PRO A 341 -16.41 17.46 -10.30
C PRO A 341 -15.68 16.31 -9.63
N TYR A 342 -15.72 16.19 -8.32
CA TYR A 342 -15.09 15.06 -7.59
C TYR A 342 -15.83 13.75 -7.83
N THR A 343 -17.17 13.74 -7.83
CA THR A 343 -17.99 12.56 -8.17
C THR A 343 -17.60 12.01 -9.53
N TRP A 344 -17.55 12.85 -10.56
CA TRP A 344 -17.20 12.42 -11.91
C TRP A 344 -15.75 11.95 -12.03
N SER A 345 -14.83 12.63 -11.36
CA SER A 345 -13.43 12.21 -11.34
C SER A 345 -13.27 10.83 -10.73
N LEU A 346 -13.83 10.61 -9.55
CA LEU A 346 -13.76 9.33 -8.84
C LEU A 346 -14.44 8.19 -9.62
N LEU A 347 -15.53 8.46 -10.34
CA LEU A 347 -16.20 7.48 -11.19
C LEU A 347 -15.36 7.10 -12.41
N ILE A 348 -14.79 8.07 -13.12
CA ILE A 348 -13.95 7.81 -14.30
C ILE A 348 -12.75 6.95 -13.91
N PHE A 349 -12.06 7.31 -12.83
CA PHE A 349 -10.93 6.51 -12.35
C PHE A 349 -11.37 5.16 -11.78
N GLY A 350 -12.57 5.06 -11.22
CA GLY A 350 -13.20 3.81 -10.83
C GLY A 350 -13.44 2.88 -12.04
N PHE A 351 -13.94 3.40 -13.15
CA PHE A 351 -14.10 2.61 -14.39
C PHE A 351 -12.77 2.22 -15.04
N ILE A 352 -11.75 3.10 -15.01
CA ILE A 352 -10.39 2.73 -15.44
C ILE A 352 -9.87 1.58 -14.56
N GLY A 353 -10.06 1.69 -13.26
CA GLY A 353 -9.67 0.66 -12.30
C GLY A 353 -10.39 -0.67 -12.51
N ALA A 354 -11.65 -0.66 -12.98
CA ALA A 354 -12.41 -1.87 -13.26
C ALA A 354 -11.73 -2.79 -14.32
N LEU A 355 -10.72 -2.30 -15.04
CA LEU A 355 -9.86 -3.13 -15.89
C LEU A 355 -9.05 -4.16 -15.09
N GLU A 356 -8.96 -4.02 -13.76
CA GLU A 356 -8.45 -5.08 -12.89
C GLU A 356 -9.24 -6.38 -12.99
N ILE A 357 -10.56 -6.29 -13.23
CA ILE A 357 -11.50 -7.43 -13.26
C ILE A 357 -11.07 -8.46 -14.30
N PRO A 358 -10.96 -8.14 -15.61
CA PRO A 358 -10.48 -9.09 -16.61
C PRO A 358 -9.03 -9.53 -16.36
N CYS A 359 -8.18 -8.66 -15.82
CA CYS A 359 -6.81 -9.02 -15.46
C CYS A 359 -6.79 -10.14 -14.41
N PHE A 360 -7.52 -9.99 -13.31
CA PHE A 360 -7.57 -11.00 -12.25
C PHE A 360 -8.28 -12.28 -12.69
N TYR A 361 -9.30 -12.20 -13.54
CA TYR A 361 -9.93 -13.38 -14.10
C TYR A 361 -8.93 -14.24 -14.88
N ILE A 362 -8.28 -13.65 -15.87
CA ILE A 362 -7.32 -14.38 -16.73
C ILE A 362 -6.12 -14.84 -15.91
N ALA A 363 -5.62 -14.01 -14.98
CA ALA A 363 -4.52 -14.39 -14.10
C ALA A 363 -4.85 -15.62 -13.27
N GLY A 364 -6.04 -15.67 -12.67
CA GLY A 364 -6.45 -16.78 -11.84
C GLY A 364 -6.68 -18.08 -12.60
N VAL A 365 -7.29 -18.01 -13.79
CA VAL A 365 -7.48 -19.18 -14.67
C VAL A 365 -6.14 -19.74 -15.17
N ARG A 366 -5.18 -18.86 -15.46
CA ARG A 366 -3.85 -19.24 -15.96
C ARG A 366 -2.89 -19.72 -14.89
N TYR A 367 -3.15 -19.41 -13.62
CA TYR A 367 -2.26 -19.63 -12.50
C TYR A 367 -1.70 -21.06 -12.41
N ALA A 368 -2.57 -22.08 -12.42
CA ALA A 368 -2.15 -23.48 -12.27
C ALA A 368 -1.21 -23.92 -13.40
N LYS A 369 -1.51 -23.52 -14.66
CA LYS A 369 -0.66 -23.82 -15.82
C LYS A 369 0.70 -23.13 -15.71
N ASP A 370 0.72 -21.85 -15.37
CA ASP A 370 1.95 -21.06 -15.33
C ASP A 370 2.86 -21.51 -14.17
N LYS A 371 2.25 -21.93 -13.05
CA LYS A 371 2.98 -22.53 -11.92
C LYS A 371 3.62 -23.87 -12.27
N ALA A 372 2.87 -24.76 -12.94
CA ALA A 372 3.41 -26.03 -13.42
C ALA A 372 4.57 -25.85 -14.42
N ASN A 373 4.45 -24.87 -15.34
CA ASN A 373 5.53 -24.52 -16.25
C ASN A 373 6.80 -24.03 -15.53
N LEU A 374 6.64 -23.29 -14.43
CA LEU A 374 7.77 -22.84 -13.61
C LEU A 374 8.48 -24.03 -12.95
N GLU A 375 7.72 -24.99 -12.39
CA GLU A 375 8.25 -26.19 -11.72
C GLU A 375 8.99 -27.11 -12.69
N THR A 376 8.60 -27.16 -13.95
CA THR A 376 9.28 -27.95 -15.00
C THR A 376 10.52 -27.28 -15.60
N ALA A 377 10.67 -25.96 -15.41
CA ALA A 377 11.78 -25.17 -15.93
C ALA A 377 12.94 -25.00 -14.92
N VAL A 378 12.75 -25.41 -13.67
CA VAL A 378 13.75 -25.45 -12.58
C VAL A 378 14.32 -26.86 -12.45
#